data_fccbe474c588835826c6c0a2b21eab5c
#
_entry.id   fccbe474c588835826c6c0a2b21eab5c
#
_cell.length_a   1.000
_cell.length_b   1.000
_cell.length_c   1.000
_cell.angle_alpha   90.00
_cell.angle_beta   90.00
_cell.angle_gamma   90.00
#
_symmetry.space_group_name_H-M   'P 1'
#
loop_
_entity.id
_entity.type
_entity.pdbx_description
1 polymer ?
#
loop_
_entity_poly.entity_id
_entity_poly.type
_entity_poly.pdbx_seq_one_letter_code
_entity_poly.pdbx_strand_id
1 'polypeptide(L)'
;MSNRNRSAGRRVRDWVAGTVTLAALLGTAPAAHAQSAAPAAGAVTFSKHIAPIFQRSCLNCHTAEGVAPMPLVSYDDVRPWARSIKRRTSMGPRAGVMPPWFVEKDIGIQKFKGDPSLTDEEIALIGAWVDAGAPQGNPTDLPPARAKAAEGWTIGEPDLVLRSKEMIVPATGPDWWGDVGHIPTGLTEDRYVAAVEVRELNDIPKTGPTSTVGGRYVFHHMNYESVVAGGSDEANTAWPIHEVGRNPDVFPPEAGRLLAAGSELALSAGHIHSNGRETKAQLEFAFKFFPKGYKPLYKRSPLRLGNGIDLDVKSNQAKQEIHSYGVLQEHTKIIAFEPHLHAPGVRMCIEAVWGHNILTLNCVGYDHNWVKQYVYEDDAAPLLPKGTIVHLIGFLDTTSANTNVVDARNWAGGGRRSVANMFIDLGYSVSLNEEQFQAEMARRRAKMNRNDYDIGCPLCWATPPPTSAAPAAGRQQQ
;
A
#
# COMPACT_ATOMS: atom_id res chain seq x y z
N MET A 1 -57.21 -13.69 -32.21
CA MET A 1 -57.78 -12.80 -33.24
C MET A 1 -56.64 -11.97 -33.72
N SER A 2 -56.01 -12.35 -34.84
CA SER A 2 -56.25 -11.83 -36.20
C SER A 2 -55.73 -10.38 -36.32
N ASN A 3 -54.86 -9.96 -37.19
CA ASN A 3 -54.30 -10.44 -38.46
C ASN A 3 -53.25 -9.42 -38.91
N ARG A 4 -52.07 -9.81 -39.45
CA ARG A 4 -51.62 -9.57 -40.86
C ARG A 4 -51.72 -8.12 -41.37
N ASN A 5 -50.69 -7.52 -42.00
CA ASN A 5 -50.04 -7.83 -43.28
C ASN A 5 -48.92 -6.81 -43.57
N ARG A 6 -47.73 -7.20 -44.00
CA ARG A 6 -47.09 -7.18 -45.35
C ARG A 6 -47.26 -5.93 -46.22
N SER A 7 -46.14 -5.33 -46.64
CA SER A 7 -45.58 -5.28 -48.02
C SER A 7 -44.47 -4.23 -48.08
N ALA A 8 -43.24 -4.44 -48.44
CA ALA A 8 -42.62 -4.63 -49.76
C ALA A 8 -42.76 -3.41 -50.72
N GLY A 9 -41.64 -2.78 -51.02
CA GLY A 9 -41.56 -1.75 -52.06
C GLY A 9 -40.13 -1.27 -52.34
N ARG A 10 -39.66 -1.58 -53.47
CA ARG A 10 -38.35 -1.53 -54.14
C ARG A 10 -37.99 -0.12 -54.65
N ARG A 11 -36.60 0.11 -54.69
CA ARG A 11 -35.79 0.82 -55.71
C ARG A 11 -36.07 2.30 -56.02
N VAL A 12 -35.01 3.12 -56.08
CA VAL A 12 -34.31 3.49 -57.34
C VAL A 12 -33.04 4.30 -57.03
N ARG A 13 -31.99 4.10 -57.82
CA ARG A 13 -30.71 4.80 -57.88
C ARG A 13 -30.92 6.20 -58.45
N ASP A 14 -30.11 7.17 -57.99
CA ASP A 14 -29.63 8.22 -58.90
C ASP A 14 -28.28 8.77 -58.42
N TRP A 15 -27.38 8.91 -59.34
CA TRP A 15 -26.06 9.48 -59.31
C TRP A 15 -26.13 10.99 -59.47
N VAL A 16 -25.44 11.76 -58.64
CA VAL A 16 -25.02 13.10 -59.01
C VAL A 16 -23.58 13.32 -58.55
N ALA A 17 -22.75 13.62 -59.53
CA ALA A 17 -21.37 14.06 -59.36
C ALA A 17 -21.32 15.52 -58.93
N GLY A 18 -20.45 15.87 -57.99
CA GLY A 18 -20.23 17.24 -57.54
C GLY A 18 -18.91 17.46 -56.85
N THR A 19 -17.95 17.95 -57.64
CA THR A 19 -16.77 18.79 -57.35
C THR A 19 -16.06 18.72 -55.98
N VAL A 20 -14.83 18.31 -56.09
CA VAL A 20 -13.75 18.38 -55.08
C VAL A 20 -13.38 19.85 -54.80
N THR A 21 -13.53 20.29 -53.55
CA THR A 21 -12.87 21.51 -53.04
C THR A 21 -11.84 21.08 -51.97
N LEU A 22 -10.59 21.29 -52.29
CA LEU A 22 -9.43 20.98 -51.45
C LEU A 22 -9.31 22.07 -50.37
N ALA A 23 -9.77 21.81 -49.13
CA ALA A 23 -9.46 22.63 -47.96
C ALA A 23 -8.31 22.02 -47.20
N ALA A 24 -7.19 22.70 -47.19
CA ALA A 24 -6.03 22.35 -46.39
C ALA A 24 -6.33 22.61 -44.89
N LEU A 25 -6.60 21.57 -44.15
CA LEU A 25 -6.65 21.60 -42.68
C LEU A 25 -5.25 21.33 -42.14
N LEU A 26 -4.63 22.36 -41.59
CA LEU A 26 -3.46 22.24 -40.73
C LEU A 26 -3.87 21.48 -39.45
N GLY A 27 -3.70 20.18 -39.46
CA GLY A 27 -3.90 19.34 -38.31
C GLY A 27 -2.70 19.49 -37.38
N THR A 28 -2.94 20.02 -36.18
CA THR A 28 -2.02 19.88 -35.04
C THR A 28 -1.93 18.39 -34.67
N ALA A 29 -0.81 17.78 -34.95
CA ALA A 29 -0.53 16.41 -34.52
C ALA A 29 -0.53 16.37 -32.98
N PRO A 30 -1.21 15.40 -32.34
CA PRO A 30 -1.03 15.19 -30.92
C PRO A 30 0.42 14.76 -30.68
N ALA A 31 1.05 15.36 -29.67
CA ALA A 31 2.38 14.96 -29.22
C ALA A 31 2.35 13.46 -28.92
N ALA A 32 3.01 12.68 -29.76
CA ALA A 32 3.24 11.28 -29.52
C ALA A 32 4.13 11.20 -28.27
N HIS A 33 3.61 10.65 -27.20
CA HIS A 33 4.41 10.22 -26.06
C HIS A 33 5.44 9.24 -26.65
N ALA A 34 6.70 9.59 -26.52
CA ALA A 34 7.78 8.71 -26.92
C ALA A 34 7.68 7.42 -26.10
N GLN A 35 7.11 6.37 -26.68
CA GLN A 35 7.27 5.02 -26.17
C GLN A 35 8.77 4.73 -26.18
N SER A 36 9.37 4.59 -25.00
CA SER A 36 10.76 4.18 -24.90
C SER A 36 10.90 2.85 -25.66
N ALA A 37 11.79 2.85 -26.66
CA ALA A 37 12.00 1.68 -27.50
C ALA A 37 12.46 0.51 -26.63
N ALA A 38 11.71 -0.60 -26.64
CA ALA A 38 12.15 -1.82 -26.00
C ALA A 38 13.53 -2.22 -26.52
N PRO A 39 14.46 -2.67 -25.65
CA PRO A 39 15.80 -3.11 -26.08
C PRO A 39 15.69 -4.19 -27.16
N ALA A 40 16.61 -4.17 -28.12
CA ALA A 40 16.63 -5.13 -29.23
C ALA A 40 16.55 -6.57 -28.70
N ALA A 41 15.65 -7.38 -29.27
CA ALA A 41 15.50 -8.79 -28.93
C ALA A 41 16.84 -9.52 -29.18
N GLY A 42 17.41 -10.13 -28.12
CA GLY A 42 18.71 -10.81 -28.13
C GLY A 42 19.77 -10.15 -27.23
N ALA A 43 19.58 -8.88 -26.84
CA ALA A 43 20.53 -8.17 -25.97
C ALA A 43 20.23 -8.32 -24.46
N VAL A 44 19.01 -8.73 -24.06
CA VAL A 44 18.59 -8.79 -22.66
C VAL A 44 18.81 -10.19 -22.11
N THR A 45 19.61 -10.30 -21.04
CA THR A 45 19.92 -11.58 -20.37
C THR A 45 19.61 -11.50 -18.88
N PHE A 46 19.40 -12.67 -18.27
CA PHE A 46 19.17 -12.76 -16.83
C PHE A 46 20.34 -12.18 -16.03
N SER A 47 21.56 -12.69 -16.29
CA SER A 47 22.73 -12.35 -15.49
C SER A 47 23.02 -10.84 -15.45
N LYS A 48 22.94 -10.18 -16.60
CA LYS A 48 23.32 -8.77 -16.73
C LYS A 48 22.16 -7.81 -16.39
N HIS A 49 20.94 -8.13 -16.80
CA HIS A 49 19.85 -7.15 -16.81
C HIS A 49 18.75 -7.46 -15.78
N ILE A 50 18.42 -8.74 -15.59
CA ILE A 50 17.28 -9.14 -14.75
C ILE A 50 17.68 -9.40 -13.31
N ALA A 51 18.83 -10.03 -13.06
CA ALA A 51 19.29 -10.34 -11.72
C ALA A 51 19.44 -9.09 -10.81
N PRO A 52 19.97 -7.95 -11.28
CA PRO A 52 20.01 -6.72 -10.48
C PRO A 52 18.62 -6.22 -10.06
N ILE A 53 17.64 -6.28 -10.99
CA ILE A 53 16.25 -5.91 -10.70
C ILE A 53 15.68 -6.82 -9.62
N PHE A 54 15.89 -8.13 -9.74
CA PHE A 54 15.38 -9.11 -8.78
C PHE A 54 15.99 -8.95 -7.40
N GLN A 55 17.32 -8.70 -7.33
CA GLN A 55 17.99 -8.45 -6.06
C GLN A 55 17.39 -7.25 -5.31
N ARG A 56 17.02 -6.19 -6.02
CA ARG A 56 16.42 -4.99 -5.43
C ARG A 56 14.96 -5.21 -5.03
N SER A 57 14.16 -5.79 -5.93
CA SER A 57 12.69 -5.72 -5.85
C SER A 57 12.01 -7.04 -5.46
N CYS A 58 12.66 -8.20 -5.64
CA CYS A 58 12.02 -9.50 -5.46
C CYS A 58 12.57 -10.28 -4.26
N LEU A 59 13.89 -10.21 -4.01
CA LEU A 59 14.54 -11.05 -3.01
C LEU A 59 14.27 -10.65 -1.56
N ASN A 60 13.50 -9.61 -1.29
CA ASN A 60 12.99 -9.34 0.05
C ASN A 60 11.99 -10.42 0.51
N CYS A 61 11.30 -11.05 -0.44
CA CYS A 61 10.26 -12.07 -0.18
C CYS A 61 10.58 -13.40 -0.82
N HIS A 62 11.19 -13.41 -2.02
CA HIS A 62 11.44 -14.61 -2.84
C HIS A 62 12.82 -15.22 -2.57
N THR A 63 13.05 -15.63 -1.33
CA THR A 63 14.19 -16.45 -0.92
C THR A 63 13.70 -17.82 -0.42
N ALA A 64 14.58 -18.78 -0.23
CA ALA A 64 14.19 -20.10 0.29
C ALA A 64 13.47 -20.04 1.64
N GLU A 65 13.86 -19.07 2.48
CA GLU A 65 13.28 -18.83 3.82
C GLU A 65 12.22 -17.71 3.83
N GLY A 66 12.02 -17.07 2.68
CA GLY A 66 11.14 -15.92 2.54
C GLY A 66 9.66 -16.27 2.59
N VAL A 67 8.84 -15.22 2.66
CA VAL A 67 7.36 -15.33 2.72
C VAL A 67 6.75 -15.82 1.41
N ALA A 68 7.42 -15.61 0.27
CA ALA A 68 6.91 -16.03 -1.03
C ALA A 68 7.00 -17.56 -1.24
N PRO A 69 6.10 -18.14 -2.04
CA PRO A 69 5.99 -19.59 -2.19
C PRO A 69 7.16 -20.24 -2.95
N MET A 70 7.98 -19.45 -3.64
CA MET A 70 9.14 -19.96 -4.38
C MET A 70 10.31 -18.96 -4.32
N PRO A 71 11.56 -19.43 -4.28
CA PRO A 71 12.74 -18.57 -4.42
C PRO A 71 12.84 -18.02 -5.85
N LEU A 72 13.50 -16.87 -6.00
CA LEU A 72 13.89 -16.25 -7.27
C LEU A 72 15.35 -15.80 -7.23
N VAL A 73 16.22 -16.58 -6.58
CA VAL A 73 17.62 -16.22 -6.28
C VAL A 73 18.54 -16.52 -7.46
N SER A 74 18.37 -17.68 -8.09
CA SER A 74 19.18 -18.15 -9.20
C SER A 74 18.42 -18.11 -10.52
N TYR A 75 19.16 -18.25 -11.64
CA TYR A 75 18.54 -18.41 -12.96
C TYR A 75 17.58 -19.62 -13.00
N ASP A 76 17.99 -20.74 -12.41
CA ASP A 76 17.21 -21.98 -12.38
C ASP A 76 15.94 -21.84 -11.55
N ASP A 77 15.98 -21.04 -10.47
CA ASP A 77 14.77 -20.69 -9.70
C ASP A 77 13.81 -19.83 -10.52
N VAL A 78 14.31 -18.88 -11.28
CA VAL A 78 13.52 -17.87 -11.98
C VAL A 78 12.95 -18.36 -13.30
N ARG A 79 13.74 -19.10 -14.07
CA ARG A 79 13.41 -19.50 -15.44
C ARG A 79 12.05 -20.19 -15.58
N PRO A 80 11.64 -21.13 -14.70
CA PRO A 80 10.33 -21.77 -14.79
C PRO A 80 9.15 -20.80 -14.64
N TRP A 81 9.36 -19.67 -13.94
CA TRP A 81 8.33 -18.69 -13.64
C TRP A 81 8.30 -17.49 -14.59
N ALA A 82 9.19 -17.43 -15.58
CA ALA A 82 9.41 -16.27 -16.42
C ALA A 82 8.10 -15.68 -17.00
N ARG A 83 7.20 -16.52 -17.55
CA ARG A 83 5.91 -16.07 -18.10
C ARG A 83 4.99 -15.48 -17.02
N SER A 84 4.95 -16.08 -15.84
CA SER A 84 4.16 -15.59 -14.70
C SER A 84 4.73 -14.27 -14.19
N ILE A 85 6.05 -14.14 -14.12
CA ILE A 85 6.75 -12.91 -13.73
C ILE A 85 6.37 -11.78 -14.70
N LYS A 86 6.54 -11.98 -16.03
CA LYS A 86 6.11 -10.99 -17.02
C LYS A 86 4.66 -10.55 -16.81
N ARG A 87 3.74 -11.49 -16.67
CA ARG A 87 2.33 -11.19 -16.45
C ARG A 87 2.10 -10.39 -15.18
N ARG A 88 2.71 -10.81 -14.05
CA ARG A 88 2.49 -10.19 -12.76
C ARG A 88 3.12 -8.80 -12.66
N THR A 89 4.30 -8.59 -13.23
CA THR A 89 4.98 -7.28 -13.20
C THR A 89 4.31 -6.24 -14.09
N SER A 90 3.56 -6.64 -15.12
CA SER A 90 2.87 -5.74 -16.05
C SER A 90 1.41 -5.45 -15.69
N MET A 91 0.92 -5.91 -14.52
CA MET A 91 -0.52 -5.76 -14.16
C MET A 91 -0.92 -4.34 -13.78
N GLY A 92 0.03 -3.48 -13.43
CA GLY A 92 -0.24 -2.20 -12.79
C GLY A 92 -0.64 -2.34 -11.31
N PRO A 93 -0.96 -1.23 -10.62
CA PRO A 93 -1.14 -1.18 -9.16
C PRO A 93 -2.49 -1.78 -8.73
N ARG A 94 -2.62 -3.08 -8.82
CA ARG A 94 -3.83 -3.84 -8.44
C ARG A 94 -3.51 -5.18 -7.83
N ALA A 95 -4.50 -5.82 -7.21
CA ALA A 95 -4.36 -7.14 -6.61
C ALA A 95 -3.63 -8.13 -7.52
N GLY A 96 -2.63 -8.79 -6.96
CA GLY A 96 -1.82 -9.79 -7.67
C GLY A 96 -0.65 -9.24 -8.47
N VAL A 97 -0.39 -7.93 -8.50
CA VAL A 97 0.85 -7.36 -9.08
C VAL A 97 2.08 -7.82 -8.29
N MET A 98 3.20 -7.94 -8.96
CA MET A 98 4.51 -8.19 -8.34
C MET A 98 5.55 -7.17 -8.83
N PRO A 99 6.34 -6.58 -7.90
CA PRO A 99 6.22 -6.67 -6.45
C PRO A 99 4.83 -6.23 -5.95
N PRO A 100 4.38 -6.67 -4.75
CA PRO A 100 3.09 -6.25 -4.20
C PRO A 100 3.18 -4.81 -3.68
N TRP A 101 3.22 -3.87 -4.59
CA TRP A 101 3.29 -2.44 -4.36
C TRP A 101 2.26 -1.76 -5.24
N PHE A 102 1.31 -1.07 -4.62
CA PHE A 102 0.08 -0.67 -5.29
C PHE A 102 -0.04 0.84 -5.48
N VAL A 103 1.02 1.61 -5.20
CA VAL A 103 1.04 3.06 -5.45
C VAL A 103 0.87 3.33 -6.95
N GLU A 104 -0.09 4.18 -7.29
CA GLU A 104 -0.30 4.62 -8.68
C GLU A 104 0.80 5.61 -9.06
N LYS A 105 1.48 5.31 -10.18
CA LYS A 105 2.53 6.17 -10.70
C LYS A 105 1.94 7.51 -11.14
N ASP A 106 2.72 8.55 -11.04
CA ASP A 106 2.38 9.91 -11.49
C ASP A 106 1.20 10.57 -10.76
N ILE A 107 0.70 9.96 -9.67
CA ILE A 107 -0.34 10.54 -8.83
C ILE A 107 0.21 10.83 -7.43
N GLY A 108 0.28 12.11 -7.10
CA GLY A 108 0.68 12.56 -5.78
C GLY A 108 2.14 12.27 -5.43
N ILE A 109 2.40 11.95 -4.18
CA ILE A 109 3.74 11.73 -3.64
C ILE A 109 4.25 10.35 -4.07
N GLN A 110 5.47 10.31 -4.61
CA GLN A 110 6.11 9.08 -5.10
C GLN A 110 7.34 8.66 -4.28
N LYS A 111 7.57 9.28 -3.11
CA LYS A 111 8.74 9.04 -2.28
C LYS A 111 8.37 8.28 -1.02
N PHE A 112 8.67 7.00 -1.01
CA PHE A 112 8.36 6.09 0.10
C PHE A 112 9.59 5.32 0.56
N LYS A 113 9.66 5.04 1.85
CA LYS A 113 10.69 4.18 2.44
C LYS A 113 10.51 2.74 1.98
N GLY A 114 11.60 2.12 1.53
CA GLY A 114 11.60 0.72 1.15
C GLY A 114 10.75 0.37 -0.08
N ASP A 115 10.57 1.30 -1.00
CA ASP A 115 9.82 1.11 -2.25
C ASP A 115 10.47 0.03 -3.14
N PRO A 116 9.80 -1.13 -3.38
CA PRO A 116 10.28 -2.18 -4.25
C PRO A 116 9.78 -2.04 -5.69
N SER A 117 9.07 -0.97 -6.03
CA SER A 117 8.41 -0.84 -7.34
C SER A 117 9.40 -0.95 -8.50
N LEU A 118 8.88 -1.34 -9.63
CA LEU A 118 9.62 -1.41 -10.89
C LEU A 118 9.35 -0.16 -11.72
N THR A 119 10.38 0.36 -12.38
CA THR A 119 10.20 1.39 -13.41
C THR A 119 9.55 0.80 -14.66
N ASP A 120 9.03 1.63 -15.54
CA ASP A 120 8.44 1.15 -16.80
C ASP A 120 9.47 0.50 -17.71
N GLU A 121 10.73 1.01 -17.66
CA GLU A 121 11.87 0.42 -18.36
C GLU A 121 12.21 -0.97 -17.82
N GLU A 122 12.18 -1.17 -16.50
CA GLU A 122 12.43 -2.48 -15.89
C GLU A 122 11.32 -3.48 -16.21
N ILE A 123 10.06 -3.04 -16.24
CA ILE A 123 8.93 -3.86 -16.68
C ILE A 123 9.11 -4.26 -18.15
N ALA A 124 9.51 -3.31 -19.02
CA ALA A 124 9.79 -3.56 -20.43
C ALA A 124 10.97 -4.52 -20.61
N LEU A 125 12.05 -4.36 -19.82
CA LEU A 125 13.21 -5.27 -19.83
C LEU A 125 12.82 -6.70 -19.46
N ILE A 126 12.02 -6.88 -18.41
CA ILE A 126 11.50 -8.20 -18.00
C ILE A 126 10.65 -8.78 -19.13
N GLY A 127 9.79 -7.97 -19.73
CA GLY A 127 8.98 -8.38 -20.88
C GLY A 127 9.82 -8.87 -22.05
N ALA A 128 10.80 -8.07 -22.47
CA ALA A 128 11.69 -8.40 -23.58
C ALA A 128 12.55 -9.65 -23.31
N TRP A 129 13.05 -9.80 -22.08
CA TRP A 129 13.79 -11.00 -21.66
C TRP A 129 12.94 -12.27 -21.81
N VAL A 130 11.69 -12.23 -21.35
CA VAL A 130 10.78 -13.39 -21.44
C VAL A 130 10.44 -13.70 -22.89
N ASP A 131 10.16 -12.69 -23.71
CA ASP A 131 9.82 -12.87 -25.13
C ASP A 131 10.99 -13.43 -25.95
N ALA A 132 12.23 -13.11 -25.57
CA ALA A 132 13.44 -13.69 -26.14
C ALA A 132 13.75 -15.12 -25.66
N GLY A 133 12.83 -15.78 -24.93
CA GLY A 133 13.02 -17.13 -24.42
C GLY A 133 13.72 -17.20 -23.07
N ALA A 134 13.85 -16.09 -22.37
CA ALA A 134 14.48 -15.95 -21.05
C ALA A 134 15.93 -16.46 -21.02
N PRO A 135 16.85 -15.95 -21.84
CA PRO A 135 18.23 -16.40 -21.88
C PRO A 135 19.00 -16.06 -20.58
N GLN A 136 19.91 -16.96 -20.15
CA GLN A 136 20.72 -16.78 -18.96
C GLN A 136 21.75 -15.64 -19.14
N GLY A 137 22.45 -15.64 -20.28
CA GLY A 137 23.60 -14.77 -20.47
C GLY A 137 24.88 -15.33 -19.84
N ASN A 138 25.92 -14.49 -19.77
CA ASN A 138 27.18 -14.89 -19.17
C ASN A 138 27.07 -14.84 -17.63
N PRO A 139 27.35 -15.93 -16.90
CA PRO A 139 27.34 -15.94 -15.44
C PRO A 139 28.28 -14.93 -14.77
N THR A 140 29.36 -14.53 -15.47
CA THR A 140 30.29 -13.51 -14.95
C THR A 140 29.67 -12.11 -14.88
N ASP A 141 28.55 -11.87 -15.57
CA ASP A 141 27.80 -10.60 -15.53
C ASP A 141 26.85 -10.51 -14.33
N LEU A 142 26.74 -11.57 -13.53
CA LEU A 142 25.89 -11.53 -12.32
C LEU A 142 26.39 -10.45 -11.35
N PRO A 143 25.47 -9.67 -10.77
CA PRO A 143 25.84 -8.76 -9.70
C PRO A 143 26.37 -9.56 -8.49
N PRO A 144 27.21 -8.94 -7.63
CA PRO A 144 27.58 -9.57 -6.39
C PRO A 144 26.33 -10.08 -5.64
N ALA A 145 26.43 -11.28 -5.08
CA ALA A 145 25.32 -11.83 -4.30
C ALA A 145 24.91 -10.81 -3.24
N ARG A 146 23.62 -10.54 -3.14
CA ARG A 146 23.10 -9.75 -2.03
C ARG A 146 23.53 -10.45 -0.74
N ALA A 147 24.13 -9.69 0.19
CA ALA A 147 24.36 -10.21 1.53
C ALA A 147 23.03 -10.82 2.00
N LYS A 148 23.05 -12.09 2.44
CA LYS A 148 21.88 -12.69 3.07
C LYS A 148 21.39 -11.66 4.08
N ALA A 149 20.10 -11.30 4.03
CA ALA A 149 19.49 -10.62 5.16
C ALA A 149 19.94 -11.41 6.39
N ALA A 150 20.54 -10.75 7.35
CA ALA A 150 21.02 -11.42 8.54
C ALA A 150 19.89 -12.33 9.02
N GLU A 151 20.19 -13.59 9.29
CA GLU A 151 19.23 -14.47 9.93
C GLU A 151 18.80 -13.73 11.19
N GLY A 152 17.58 -13.21 11.19
CA GLY A 152 17.18 -12.34 12.28
C GLY A 152 16.04 -11.41 11.90
N TRP A 153 15.81 -10.48 12.77
CA TRP A 153 14.79 -9.46 12.63
C TRP A 153 15.25 -8.35 11.65
N THR A 154 14.35 -7.86 10.81
CA THR A 154 14.71 -6.79 9.85
C THR A 154 14.92 -5.45 10.55
N ILE A 155 14.37 -5.28 11.77
CA ILE A 155 14.62 -4.13 12.66
C ILE A 155 15.97 -4.21 13.39
N GLY A 156 16.82 -5.21 13.06
CA GLY A 156 18.05 -5.51 13.79
C GLY A 156 17.78 -6.32 15.07
N GLU A 157 18.79 -6.49 15.92
CA GLU A 157 18.62 -7.21 17.19
C GLU A 157 17.58 -6.51 18.07
N PRO A 158 16.45 -7.16 18.42
CA PRO A 158 15.42 -6.56 19.25
C PRO A 158 15.84 -6.49 20.71
N ASP A 159 15.33 -5.50 21.42
CA ASP A 159 15.55 -5.35 22.86
C ASP A 159 14.54 -6.18 23.69
N LEU A 160 13.40 -6.53 23.11
CA LEU A 160 12.36 -7.34 23.74
C LEU A 160 11.66 -8.19 22.66
N VAL A 161 11.48 -9.48 22.94
CA VAL A 161 10.66 -10.39 22.12
C VAL A 161 9.60 -11.04 23.00
N LEU A 162 8.35 -10.90 22.60
CA LEU A 162 7.18 -11.49 23.27
C LEU A 162 6.57 -12.55 22.36
N ARG A 163 6.03 -13.63 22.92
CA ARG A 163 5.40 -14.72 22.17
C ARG A 163 3.99 -14.94 22.61
N SER A 164 3.08 -15.12 21.67
CA SER A 164 1.71 -15.55 21.95
C SER A 164 1.70 -17.02 22.37
N LYS A 165 0.58 -17.48 22.93
CA LYS A 165 0.33 -18.91 23.04
C LYS A 165 0.31 -19.56 21.64
N GLU A 166 0.68 -20.83 21.58
CA GLU A 166 0.55 -21.65 20.39
C GLU A 166 -0.93 -21.96 20.11
N MET A 167 -1.32 -21.79 18.86
CA MET A 167 -2.64 -22.13 18.35
C MET A 167 -2.52 -23.36 17.43
N ILE A 168 -3.44 -24.30 17.57
CA ILE A 168 -3.57 -25.45 16.66
C ILE A 168 -4.71 -25.11 15.70
N VAL A 169 -4.34 -24.95 14.42
CA VAL A 169 -5.27 -24.58 13.35
C VAL A 169 -5.57 -25.84 12.54
N PRO A 170 -6.85 -26.27 12.43
CA PRO A 170 -7.20 -27.46 11.69
C PRO A 170 -6.93 -27.28 10.19
N ALA A 171 -6.71 -28.39 9.49
CA ALA A 171 -6.46 -28.40 8.04
C ALA A 171 -7.59 -27.72 7.25
N THR A 172 -8.82 -27.91 7.68
CA THR A 172 -10.03 -27.31 7.09
C THR A 172 -10.98 -26.87 8.19
N GLY A 173 -11.64 -25.75 7.98
CA GLY A 173 -12.61 -25.21 8.93
C GLY A 173 -13.01 -23.79 8.56
N PRO A 174 -14.02 -23.25 9.23
CA PRO A 174 -14.34 -21.82 9.11
C PRO A 174 -13.22 -20.99 9.72
N ASP A 175 -13.09 -19.75 9.25
CA ASP A 175 -12.19 -18.77 9.85
C ASP A 175 -12.49 -18.61 11.33
N TRP A 176 -11.42 -18.59 12.12
CA TRP A 176 -11.51 -18.32 13.55
C TRP A 176 -11.30 -16.83 13.82
N TRP A 177 -12.15 -16.30 14.70
CA TRP A 177 -12.09 -14.91 15.13
C TRP A 177 -12.14 -14.85 16.65
N GLY A 178 -11.21 -14.13 17.28
CA GLY A 178 -11.24 -14.01 18.74
C GLY A 178 -9.97 -13.43 19.34
N ASP A 179 -9.89 -13.55 20.65
CA ASP A 179 -8.79 -13.06 21.46
C ASP A 179 -7.81 -14.20 21.76
N VAL A 180 -6.53 -13.94 21.51
CA VAL A 180 -5.46 -14.92 21.76
C VAL A 180 -4.97 -14.85 23.22
N GLY A 181 -5.25 -13.76 23.90
CA GLY A 181 -4.91 -13.55 25.32
C GLY A 181 -3.92 -12.43 25.55
N HIS A 182 -3.31 -12.44 26.74
CA HIS A 182 -2.39 -11.40 27.19
C HIS A 182 -0.99 -11.97 27.38
N ILE A 183 0.02 -11.15 27.14
CA ILE A 183 1.43 -11.50 27.32
C ILE A 183 2.08 -10.41 28.20
N PRO A 184 2.51 -10.71 29.43
CA PRO A 184 3.23 -9.74 30.23
C PRO A 184 4.52 -9.26 29.53
N THR A 185 4.76 -7.95 29.49
CA THR A 185 5.97 -7.40 28.89
C THR A 185 7.21 -7.62 29.73
N GLY A 186 7.04 -7.77 31.05
CA GLY A 186 8.13 -7.89 32.01
C GLY A 186 8.91 -6.59 32.24
N LEU A 187 8.48 -5.48 31.66
CA LEU A 187 9.17 -4.19 31.81
C LEU A 187 8.95 -3.61 33.21
N THR A 188 10.03 -3.18 33.83
CA THR A 188 10.04 -2.50 35.14
C THR A 188 10.19 -0.98 35.03
N GLU A 189 10.45 -0.48 33.82
CA GLU A 189 10.57 0.94 33.50
C GLU A 189 9.89 1.24 32.17
N ASP A 190 9.44 2.46 31.97
CA ASP A 190 8.89 2.94 30.70
C ASP A 190 9.95 2.92 29.60
N ARG A 191 9.61 2.39 28.45
CA ARG A 191 10.47 2.37 27.27
C ARG A 191 9.73 2.95 26.06
N TYR A 192 10.47 3.66 25.23
CA TYR A 192 9.96 4.13 23.96
C TYR A 192 10.45 3.24 22.83
N VAL A 193 9.51 2.76 22.03
CA VAL A 193 9.74 1.85 20.92
C VAL A 193 10.11 2.64 19.68
N ALA A 194 11.25 2.26 19.08
CA ALA A 194 11.74 2.77 17.81
C ALA A 194 11.24 1.97 16.61
N ALA A 195 11.04 0.66 16.81
CA ALA A 195 10.49 -0.21 15.79
C ALA A 195 9.80 -1.43 16.39
N VAL A 196 8.82 -1.98 15.68
CA VAL A 196 8.16 -3.24 16.00
C VAL A 196 8.07 -4.11 14.75
N GLU A 197 8.35 -5.40 14.90
CA GLU A 197 8.20 -6.40 13.86
C GLU A 197 7.46 -7.59 14.41
N VAL A 198 6.44 -8.06 13.68
CA VAL A 198 5.65 -9.23 14.07
C VAL A 198 5.90 -10.35 13.07
N ARG A 199 6.12 -11.57 13.58
CA ARG A 199 6.36 -12.77 12.77
C ARG A 199 5.45 -13.89 13.21
N GLU A 200 4.97 -14.66 12.25
CA GLU A 200 4.36 -15.94 12.53
C GLU A 200 5.42 -17.04 12.54
N LEU A 201 5.51 -17.78 13.63
CA LEU A 201 6.21 -19.05 13.72
C LEU A 201 5.20 -20.17 13.54
N ASN A 202 5.50 -21.11 12.64
CA ASN A 202 4.64 -22.27 12.41
C ASN A 202 5.48 -23.50 12.04
N ASP A 203 4.83 -24.68 12.04
CA ASP A 203 5.45 -25.97 11.75
C ASP A 203 5.37 -26.36 10.27
N ILE A 204 5.07 -25.43 9.38
CA ILE A 204 5.03 -25.67 7.94
C ILE A 204 6.46 -25.81 7.42
N PRO A 205 6.79 -26.90 6.67
CA PRO A 205 8.11 -27.06 6.08
C PRO A 205 8.50 -25.87 5.19
N LYS A 206 9.66 -25.29 5.42
CA LYS A 206 10.18 -24.15 4.65
C LYS A 206 10.71 -24.55 3.27
N THR A 207 11.09 -25.82 3.10
CA THR A 207 11.64 -26.40 1.87
C THR A 207 10.74 -27.53 1.35
N GLY A 208 10.76 -27.76 0.06
CA GLY A 208 9.93 -28.77 -0.60
C GLY A 208 8.58 -28.24 -1.08
N PRO A 209 7.77 -29.08 -1.75
CA PRO A 209 6.46 -28.69 -2.21
C PRO A 209 5.55 -28.42 -1.01
N THR A 210 5.16 -27.18 -0.84
CA THR A 210 4.16 -26.78 0.15
C THR A 210 2.79 -27.14 -0.39
N SER A 211 2.16 -28.16 0.14
CA SER A 211 0.82 -28.59 -0.27
C SER A 211 -0.29 -27.90 0.54
N THR A 212 -0.09 -26.66 0.96
CA THR A 212 -1.12 -25.89 1.64
C THR A 212 -1.99 -25.14 0.66
N VAL A 213 -3.31 -25.16 0.87
CA VAL A 213 -4.31 -24.51 0.01
C VAL A 213 -4.32 -22.99 0.28
N GLY A 214 -4.21 -22.57 1.53
CA GLY A 214 -4.28 -21.19 1.99
C GLY A 214 -2.92 -20.49 2.16
N GLY A 215 -1.81 -21.10 1.69
CA GLY A 215 -0.47 -20.53 1.81
C GLY A 215 0.27 -20.94 3.09
N ARG A 216 1.36 -20.19 3.40
CA ARG A 216 2.29 -20.54 4.49
C ARG A 216 1.88 -20.04 5.86
N TYR A 217 1.01 -19.04 5.93
CA TYR A 217 0.61 -18.36 7.17
C TYR A 217 -0.85 -18.65 7.48
N VAL A 218 -1.16 -18.77 8.75
CA VAL A 218 -2.52 -19.00 9.24
C VAL A 218 -3.07 -17.77 9.96
N PHE A 219 -2.22 -16.89 10.51
CA PHE A 219 -2.65 -15.60 11.06
C PHE A 219 -2.82 -14.59 9.94
N HIS A 220 -4.05 -14.25 9.58
CA HIS A 220 -4.35 -13.22 8.59
C HIS A 220 -4.11 -11.83 9.15
N HIS A 221 -4.69 -11.54 10.35
CA HIS A 221 -4.37 -10.34 11.10
C HIS A 221 -4.46 -10.56 12.60
N MET A 222 -3.84 -9.64 13.36
CA MET A 222 -3.90 -9.58 14.81
C MET A 222 -3.85 -8.13 15.27
N ASN A 223 -4.89 -7.68 15.98
CA ASN A 223 -4.85 -6.43 16.72
C ASN A 223 -4.11 -6.67 18.04
N TYR A 224 -3.24 -5.74 18.39
CA TYR A 224 -2.53 -5.81 19.66
C TYR A 224 -2.32 -4.41 20.25
N GLU A 225 -2.41 -4.35 21.55
CA GLU A 225 -2.21 -3.12 22.32
C GLU A 225 -1.48 -3.45 23.62
N SER A 226 -0.64 -2.53 24.08
CA SER A 226 -0.10 -2.62 25.44
C SER A 226 -1.04 -1.94 26.41
N VAL A 227 -1.40 -2.64 27.47
CA VAL A 227 -2.33 -2.18 28.50
C VAL A 227 -1.72 -2.33 29.89
N VAL A 228 -1.98 -1.36 30.76
CA VAL A 228 -1.58 -1.40 32.18
C VAL A 228 -2.84 -1.58 33.03
N ALA A 229 -2.90 -2.64 33.80
CA ALA A 229 -4.04 -2.91 34.64
C ALA A 229 -4.28 -1.76 35.63
N GLY A 230 -5.46 -1.13 35.56
CA GLY A 230 -5.78 0.06 36.37
C GLY A 230 -5.00 1.33 36.02
N GLY A 231 -4.25 1.32 34.91
CA GLY A 231 -3.55 2.49 34.38
C GLY A 231 -4.48 3.47 33.67
N SER A 232 -3.94 4.67 33.38
CA SER A 232 -4.64 5.65 32.56
C SER A 232 -4.61 5.25 31.08
N ASP A 233 -5.52 5.79 30.28
CA ASP A 233 -5.53 5.59 28.83
C ASP A 233 -4.22 6.05 28.16
N GLU A 234 -3.49 6.98 28.78
CA GLU A 234 -2.19 7.47 28.31
C GLU A 234 -1.07 6.43 28.43
N ALA A 235 -1.19 5.49 29.37
CA ALA A 235 -0.27 4.36 29.54
C ALA A 235 -0.56 3.23 28.52
N ASN A 236 -1.72 3.23 27.89
CA ASN A 236 -2.11 2.24 26.90
C ASN A 236 -1.66 2.68 25.50
N THR A 237 -1.10 1.74 24.75
CA THR A 237 -0.66 2.01 23.38
C THR A 237 -1.22 0.98 22.42
N ALA A 238 -2.06 1.43 21.49
CA ALA A 238 -2.44 0.64 20.33
C ALA A 238 -1.28 0.60 19.34
N TRP A 239 -0.86 -0.60 18.97
CA TRP A 239 0.19 -0.83 18.00
C TRP A 239 -0.39 -0.92 16.59
N PRO A 240 0.45 -0.80 15.54
CA PRO A 240 0.02 -1.08 14.18
C PRO A 240 -0.48 -2.52 14.06
N ILE A 241 -1.60 -2.72 13.40
CA ILE A 241 -2.21 -4.05 13.26
C ILE A 241 -1.27 -4.97 12.48
N HIS A 242 -1.00 -6.16 13.01
CA HIS A 242 -0.31 -7.18 12.22
C HIS A 242 -1.23 -7.71 11.13
N GLU A 243 -0.76 -7.70 9.90
CA GLU A 243 -1.43 -8.28 8.75
C GLU A 243 -0.44 -9.06 7.89
N VAL A 244 -0.91 -10.07 7.18
CA VAL A 244 -0.06 -10.83 6.25
C VAL A 244 0.55 -9.86 5.23
N GLY A 245 1.87 -9.95 5.07
CA GLY A 245 2.61 -9.11 4.13
C GLY A 245 2.95 -7.70 4.63
N ARG A 246 2.60 -7.37 5.88
CA ARG A 246 3.00 -6.11 6.50
C ARG A 246 4.52 -6.04 6.67
N ASN A 247 5.08 -4.86 6.43
CA ASN A 247 6.47 -4.55 6.75
C ASN A 247 6.61 -4.28 8.26
N PRO A 248 7.83 -4.33 8.82
CA PRO A 248 8.08 -3.80 10.15
C PRO A 248 7.69 -2.33 10.25
N ASP A 249 7.20 -1.93 11.41
CA ASP A 249 6.90 -0.54 11.70
C ASP A 249 8.11 0.13 12.35
N VAL A 250 8.68 1.12 11.68
CA VAL A 250 9.77 1.94 12.18
C VAL A 250 9.25 3.34 12.46
N PHE A 251 9.29 3.75 13.73
CA PHE A 251 8.81 5.05 14.16
C PHE A 251 9.89 6.11 13.94
N PRO A 252 9.51 7.34 13.54
CA PRO A 252 10.46 8.44 13.42
C PRO A 252 11.17 8.72 14.74
N PRO A 253 12.43 9.18 14.71
CA PRO A 253 13.17 9.53 15.93
C PRO A 253 12.46 10.57 16.81
N GLU A 254 11.56 11.35 16.24
CA GLU A 254 10.79 12.37 16.94
C GLU A 254 9.46 11.85 17.54
N ALA A 255 9.08 10.59 17.24
CA ALA A 255 7.73 10.09 17.52
C ALA A 255 7.69 8.62 17.98
N GLY A 256 8.64 8.21 18.81
CA GLY A 256 8.62 6.88 19.45
C GLY A 256 7.35 6.66 20.27
N ARG A 257 6.88 5.41 20.31
CA ARG A 257 5.67 5.02 21.05
C ARG A 257 6.00 4.44 22.42
N LEU A 258 5.22 4.81 23.42
CA LEU A 258 5.41 4.32 24.80
C LEU A 258 5.02 2.83 24.91
N LEU A 259 5.89 2.06 25.52
CA LEU A 259 5.60 0.75 26.11
C LEU A 259 5.84 0.87 27.61
N ALA A 260 4.74 1.01 28.36
CA ALA A 260 4.77 1.36 29.77
C ALA A 260 5.28 0.20 30.65
N ALA A 261 5.91 0.55 31.78
CA ALA A 261 6.27 -0.40 32.82
C ALA A 261 5.04 -1.17 33.32
N GLY A 262 5.21 -2.47 33.60
CA GLY A 262 4.15 -3.33 34.11
C GLY A 262 3.00 -3.59 33.12
N SER A 263 3.14 -3.20 31.83
CA SER A 263 2.13 -3.46 30.84
C SER A 263 2.10 -4.93 30.39
N GLU A 264 0.97 -5.32 29.85
CA GLU A 264 0.76 -6.57 29.12
C GLU A 264 0.41 -6.26 27.68
N LEU A 265 0.82 -7.13 26.74
CA LEU A 265 0.38 -7.07 25.36
C LEU A 265 -0.91 -7.85 25.22
N ALA A 266 -2.03 -7.15 25.05
CA ALA A 266 -3.34 -7.73 24.82
C ALA A 266 -3.53 -8.03 23.32
N LEU A 267 -3.82 -9.28 22.96
CA LEU A 267 -3.99 -9.77 21.61
C LEU A 267 -5.46 -9.98 21.32
N SER A 268 -6.07 -9.05 20.61
CA SER A 268 -7.52 -9.03 20.38
C SER A 268 -7.87 -9.09 18.89
N ALA A 269 -9.10 -9.49 18.59
CA ALA A 269 -9.64 -9.53 17.23
C ALA A 269 -8.72 -10.26 16.22
N GLY A 270 -8.07 -11.34 16.65
CA GLY A 270 -7.29 -12.20 15.77
C GLY A 270 -8.15 -12.85 14.70
N HIS A 271 -7.65 -12.90 13.47
CA HIS A 271 -8.25 -13.64 12.36
C HIS A 271 -7.29 -14.72 11.91
N ILE A 272 -7.72 -15.97 12.06
CA ILE A 272 -6.93 -17.16 11.72
C ILE A 272 -7.72 -18.01 10.74
N HIS A 273 -7.08 -18.51 9.70
CA HIS A 273 -7.69 -19.34 8.68
C HIS A 273 -6.93 -20.65 8.46
N SER A 274 -7.68 -21.68 8.06
CA SER A 274 -7.12 -22.97 7.67
C SER A 274 -6.38 -22.86 6.34
N ASN A 275 -5.26 -23.60 6.20
CA ASN A 275 -4.40 -23.56 5.02
C ASN A 275 -4.29 -24.89 4.28
N GLY A 276 -5.20 -25.85 4.56
CA GLY A 276 -5.19 -27.19 3.96
C GLY A 276 -4.34 -28.22 4.71
N ARG A 277 -3.73 -27.81 5.84
CA ARG A 277 -2.92 -28.66 6.72
C ARG A 277 -3.18 -28.29 8.17
N GLU A 278 -3.23 -29.28 9.08
CA GLU A 278 -3.18 -28.96 10.51
C GLU A 278 -1.84 -28.27 10.81
N THR A 279 -1.90 -27.08 11.37
CA THR A 279 -0.75 -26.20 11.57
C THR A 279 -0.70 -25.72 13.01
N LYS A 280 0.47 -25.86 13.64
CA LYS A 280 0.78 -25.22 14.91
C LYS A 280 1.42 -23.89 14.63
N ALA A 281 0.86 -22.81 15.18
CA ALA A 281 1.35 -21.47 14.90
C ALA A 281 1.27 -20.56 16.13
N GLN A 282 2.19 -19.61 16.22
CA GLN A 282 2.21 -18.54 17.23
C GLN A 282 2.81 -17.27 16.62
N LEU A 283 2.52 -16.13 17.22
CA LEU A 283 3.11 -14.86 16.84
C LEU A 283 4.25 -14.48 17.77
N GLU A 284 5.34 -13.99 17.20
CA GLU A 284 6.41 -13.28 17.90
C GLU A 284 6.30 -11.79 17.63
N PHE A 285 6.40 -10.98 18.68
CA PHE A 285 6.41 -9.52 18.66
C PHE A 285 7.76 -9.04 19.12
N ALA A 286 8.55 -8.48 18.23
CA ALA A 286 9.88 -7.94 18.51
C ALA A 286 9.83 -6.42 18.58
N PHE A 287 10.37 -5.86 19.66
CA PHE A 287 10.44 -4.43 19.90
C PHE A 287 11.89 -3.96 19.95
N LYS A 288 12.20 -2.91 19.21
CA LYS A 288 13.44 -2.16 19.28
C LYS A 288 13.19 -0.88 20.04
N PHE A 289 14.02 -0.57 21.03
CA PHE A 289 13.82 0.62 21.86
C PHE A 289 14.72 1.77 21.45
N PHE A 290 14.25 2.98 21.65
CA PHE A 290 15.12 4.13 21.75
C PHE A 290 16.01 4.06 23.02
N PRO A 291 17.15 4.75 23.06
CA PRO A 291 17.98 4.81 24.25
C PRO A 291 17.20 5.24 25.49
N LYS A 292 17.65 4.79 26.68
CA LYS A 292 17.04 5.26 27.96
C LYS A 292 17.08 6.78 28.06
N GLY A 293 16.01 7.35 28.57
CA GLY A 293 15.84 8.80 28.68
C GLY A 293 15.34 9.50 27.43
N TYR A 294 15.17 8.77 26.32
CA TYR A 294 14.51 9.33 25.15
C TYR A 294 13.09 9.78 25.49
N LYS A 295 12.67 10.92 24.87
CA LYS A 295 11.29 11.40 24.87
C LYS A 295 10.90 11.83 23.47
N PRO A 296 9.69 11.51 23.01
CA PRO A 296 9.23 11.93 21.70
C PRO A 296 9.10 13.47 21.65
N LEU A 297 9.52 14.06 20.54
CA LEU A 297 9.32 15.48 20.26
C LEU A 297 7.87 15.76 19.84
N TYR A 298 7.27 14.86 19.06
CA TYR A 298 5.92 14.99 18.55
C TYR A 298 4.97 14.06 19.27
N LYS A 299 3.72 14.49 19.40
CA LYS A 299 2.63 13.67 19.90
C LYS A 299 1.98 12.88 18.77
N ARG A 300 1.47 11.70 19.06
CA ARG A 300 0.61 10.98 18.11
C ARG A 300 -0.62 11.83 17.80
N SER A 301 -0.93 11.99 16.50
CA SER A 301 -2.16 12.68 16.10
C SER A 301 -3.39 11.83 16.44
N PRO A 302 -4.47 12.44 16.90
CA PRO A 302 -5.75 11.76 17.10
C PRO A 302 -6.51 11.55 15.78
N LEU A 303 -5.93 11.93 14.65
CA LEU A 303 -6.57 11.80 13.34
C LEU A 303 -7.01 10.37 13.08
N ARG A 304 -8.29 10.20 12.81
CA ARG A 304 -8.88 8.94 12.37
C ARG A 304 -9.65 9.22 11.10
N LEU A 305 -9.35 8.48 10.05
CA LEU A 305 -9.98 8.64 8.75
C LEU A 305 -10.70 7.35 8.36
N GLY A 306 -11.89 7.50 7.83
CA GLY A 306 -12.67 6.38 7.35
C GLY A 306 -13.96 6.13 8.12
N ASN A 307 -14.67 5.10 7.72
CA ASN A 307 -15.90 4.63 8.32
C ASN A 307 -15.92 3.09 8.26
N GLY A 308 -16.04 2.46 9.42
CA GLY A 308 -16.11 0.99 9.54
C GLY A 308 -17.47 0.49 10.02
N ILE A 309 -18.46 1.36 10.19
CA ILE A 309 -19.73 1.03 10.84
C ILE A 309 -20.91 1.26 9.91
N ASP A 310 -20.97 2.42 9.25
CA ASP A 310 -22.12 2.86 8.47
C ASP A 310 -21.69 3.01 7.00
N LEU A 311 -21.74 1.90 6.27
CA LEU A 311 -21.35 1.80 4.88
C LEU A 311 -22.52 1.27 4.03
N ASP A 312 -23.01 2.10 3.12
CA ASP A 312 -24.00 1.69 2.11
C ASP A 312 -23.28 1.18 0.86
N VAL A 313 -22.87 -0.08 0.89
CA VAL A 313 -22.22 -0.75 -0.24
C VAL A 313 -23.22 -1.68 -0.91
N LYS A 314 -23.54 -1.41 -2.15
CA LYS A 314 -24.55 -2.17 -2.92
C LYS A 314 -23.98 -3.47 -3.44
N SER A 315 -24.80 -4.52 -3.42
CA SER A 315 -24.42 -5.83 -3.99
C SER A 315 -24.34 -5.77 -5.52
N ASN A 316 -23.50 -6.61 -6.11
CA ASN A 316 -23.34 -6.80 -7.56
C ASN A 316 -23.15 -5.49 -8.36
N GLN A 317 -22.38 -4.57 -7.82
CA GLN A 317 -22.11 -3.28 -8.45
C GLN A 317 -20.60 -2.99 -8.44
N ALA A 318 -20.05 -2.67 -9.61
CA ALA A 318 -18.67 -2.20 -9.76
C ALA A 318 -18.60 -0.67 -9.59
N LYS A 319 -17.36 -0.18 -9.39
CA LYS A 319 -17.02 1.26 -9.38
C LYS A 319 -17.84 2.06 -8.37
N GLN A 320 -18.08 1.49 -7.19
CA GLN A 320 -18.70 2.24 -6.10
C GLN A 320 -17.63 3.09 -5.41
N GLU A 321 -17.96 4.35 -5.13
CA GLU A 321 -17.11 5.27 -4.38
C GLU A 321 -17.74 5.55 -3.02
N ILE A 322 -16.89 5.56 -1.99
CA ILE A 322 -17.26 5.94 -0.63
C ILE A 322 -16.26 6.96 -0.11
N HIS A 323 -16.72 7.88 0.73
CA HIS A 323 -15.96 9.05 1.14
C HIS A 323 -15.94 9.21 2.65
N SER A 324 -14.83 9.72 3.18
CA SER A 324 -14.69 10.14 4.57
C SER A 324 -13.84 11.41 4.66
N TYR A 325 -14.23 12.30 5.56
CA TYR A 325 -13.56 13.58 5.75
C TYR A 325 -13.16 13.76 7.20
N GLY A 326 -11.96 14.27 7.42
CA GLY A 326 -11.47 14.66 8.74
C GLY A 326 -10.85 16.06 8.69
N VAL A 327 -11.22 16.91 9.65
CA VAL A 327 -10.61 18.25 9.78
C VAL A 327 -9.47 18.17 10.78
N LEU A 328 -8.27 18.60 10.37
CA LEU A 328 -7.10 18.63 11.24
C LEU A 328 -7.28 19.66 12.35
N GLN A 329 -7.29 19.21 13.59
CA GLN A 329 -7.41 20.07 14.77
C GLN A 329 -6.08 20.71 15.16
N GLU A 330 -4.96 20.13 14.71
CA GLU A 330 -3.59 20.60 14.93
C GLU A 330 -2.80 20.49 13.62
N HIS A 331 -1.67 21.17 13.53
CA HIS A 331 -0.74 20.91 12.43
C HIS A 331 -0.34 19.43 12.45
N THR A 332 -0.31 18.80 11.31
CA THR A 332 -0.17 17.36 11.22
C THR A 332 0.84 16.95 10.17
N LYS A 333 1.75 16.04 10.55
CA LYS A 333 2.62 15.32 9.60
C LYS A 333 2.10 13.88 9.49
N ILE A 334 1.68 13.49 8.29
CA ILE A 334 1.24 12.13 8.00
C ILE A 334 2.48 11.29 7.69
N ILE A 335 2.80 10.35 8.57
CA ILE A 335 4.02 9.52 8.44
C ILE A 335 3.79 8.33 7.52
N ALA A 336 2.62 7.72 7.61
CA ALA A 336 2.28 6.56 6.81
C ALA A 336 0.81 6.59 6.40
N PHE A 337 0.55 6.10 5.19
CA PHE A 337 -0.76 5.81 4.65
C PHE A 337 -0.94 4.30 4.56
N GLU A 338 -2.00 3.77 5.15
CA GLU A 338 -2.30 2.34 5.16
C GLU A 338 -3.77 2.12 4.83
N PRO A 339 -4.10 2.05 3.54
CA PRO A 339 -5.45 1.81 3.09
C PRO A 339 -5.94 0.45 3.57
N HIS A 340 -7.09 0.44 4.24
CA HIS A 340 -7.73 -0.77 4.70
C HIS A 340 -9.19 -0.82 4.26
N LEU A 341 -9.43 -1.73 3.35
CA LEU A 341 -10.74 -2.11 2.84
C LEU A 341 -10.93 -3.61 3.11
N HIS A 342 -12.16 -4.09 3.17
CA HIS A 342 -12.39 -5.53 3.14
C HIS A 342 -12.55 -6.04 1.70
N ALA A 343 -12.94 -7.31 1.56
CA ALA A 343 -12.96 -8.04 0.28
C ALA A 343 -13.41 -7.28 -0.98
N PRO A 344 -14.44 -6.41 -0.95
CA PRO A 344 -14.83 -5.65 -2.13
C PRO A 344 -13.90 -4.50 -2.53
N GLY A 345 -12.94 -4.12 -1.65
CA GLY A 345 -12.03 -3.01 -1.90
C GLY A 345 -11.10 -3.28 -3.07
N VAL A 346 -10.89 -2.25 -3.90
CA VAL A 346 -9.98 -2.34 -5.07
C VAL A 346 -8.99 -1.19 -5.15
N ARG A 347 -9.26 -0.04 -4.49
CA ARG A 347 -8.43 1.17 -4.56
C ARG A 347 -8.79 2.14 -3.43
N MET A 348 -7.83 2.93 -2.96
CA MET A 348 -8.08 4.04 -2.04
C MET A 348 -7.19 5.24 -2.40
N CYS A 349 -7.77 6.45 -2.28
CA CYS A 349 -7.03 7.70 -2.41
C CYS A 349 -7.11 8.51 -1.12
N ILE A 350 -6.09 9.32 -0.88
CA ILE A 350 -6.04 10.33 0.17
C ILE A 350 -5.76 11.69 -0.44
N GLU A 351 -6.52 12.69 -0.04
CA GLU A 351 -6.43 14.06 -0.52
C GLU A 351 -6.37 15.04 0.65
N ALA A 352 -5.74 16.17 0.42
CA ALA A 352 -5.76 17.32 1.31
C ALA A 352 -6.50 18.48 0.64
N VAL A 353 -7.53 19.00 1.32
CA VAL A 353 -8.27 20.18 0.88
C VAL A 353 -7.85 21.35 1.77
N TRP A 354 -7.16 22.32 1.17
CA TRP A 354 -6.68 23.48 1.87
C TRP A 354 -6.84 24.75 1.02
N GLY A 355 -7.50 25.77 1.58
CA GLY A 355 -7.84 26.97 0.83
C GLY A 355 -8.74 26.66 -0.36
N HIS A 356 -8.27 26.94 -1.57
CA HIS A 356 -8.97 26.67 -2.83
C HIS A 356 -8.46 25.42 -3.56
N ASN A 357 -7.53 24.70 -2.95
CA ASN A 357 -6.83 23.61 -3.59
C ASN A 357 -7.30 22.27 -3.05
N ILE A 358 -7.45 21.29 -3.94
CA ILE A 358 -7.56 19.87 -3.63
C ILE A 358 -6.27 19.25 -4.13
N LEU A 359 -5.50 18.69 -3.22
CA LEU A 359 -4.22 18.07 -3.50
C LEU A 359 -4.36 16.57 -3.30
N THR A 360 -4.31 15.79 -4.36
CA THR A 360 -4.26 14.33 -4.25
C THR A 360 -2.89 13.96 -3.72
N LEU A 361 -2.83 13.51 -2.47
CA LEU A 361 -1.59 13.10 -1.82
C LEU A 361 -1.12 11.75 -2.36
N ASN A 362 -2.02 10.78 -2.47
CA ASN A 362 -1.76 9.47 -3.10
C ASN A 362 -3.03 8.77 -3.52
N CYS A 363 -2.90 7.89 -4.51
CA CYS A 363 -3.84 6.82 -4.82
C CYS A 363 -3.09 5.50 -4.87
N VAL A 364 -3.71 4.47 -4.33
CA VAL A 364 -3.13 3.12 -4.31
C VAL A 364 -4.19 2.08 -4.66
N GLY A 365 -3.83 1.08 -5.45
CA GLY A 365 -4.62 -0.12 -5.58
C GLY A 365 -4.69 -0.87 -4.25
N TYR A 366 -5.61 -1.82 -4.14
CA TYR A 366 -5.79 -2.60 -2.92
C TYR A 366 -5.83 -4.10 -3.22
N ASP A 367 -5.16 -4.87 -2.38
CA ASP A 367 -5.26 -6.33 -2.35
C ASP A 367 -5.61 -6.78 -0.94
N HIS A 368 -6.83 -7.31 -0.76
CA HIS A 368 -7.32 -7.79 0.53
C HIS A 368 -6.44 -8.89 1.13
N ASN A 369 -5.77 -9.67 0.29
CA ASN A 369 -4.90 -10.76 0.72
C ASN A 369 -3.45 -10.30 0.98
N TRP A 370 -3.14 -9.03 0.76
CA TRP A 370 -1.80 -8.49 0.95
C TRP A 370 -1.83 -6.99 1.26
N VAL A 371 -2.23 -6.66 2.47
CA VAL A 371 -2.35 -5.27 2.93
C VAL A 371 -0.96 -4.64 3.10
N LYS A 372 -0.82 -3.40 2.65
CA LYS A 372 0.45 -2.66 2.67
C LYS A 372 0.32 -1.32 3.37
N GLN A 373 1.32 -1.01 4.17
CA GLN A 373 1.56 0.33 4.68
C GLN A 373 2.59 1.04 3.80
N TYR A 374 2.32 2.29 3.48
CA TYR A 374 3.18 3.17 2.70
C TYR A 374 3.75 4.24 3.61
N VAL A 375 5.01 4.06 4.02
CA VAL A 375 5.71 5.03 4.87
C VAL A 375 6.40 6.04 3.99
N TYR A 376 6.04 7.31 4.13
CA TYR A 376 6.65 8.38 3.35
C TYR A 376 8.12 8.60 3.74
N GLU A 377 8.94 9.02 2.79
CA GLU A 377 10.24 9.60 3.10
C GLU A 377 10.07 10.85 3.96
N ASP A 378 11.01 11.11 4.87
CA ASP A 378 10.85 12.15 5.90
C ASP A 378 10.64 13.56 5.34
N ASP A 379 11.20 13.82 4.15
CA ASP A 379 11.07 15.10 3.44
C ASP A 379 9.95 15.11 2.39
N ALA A 380 9.20 14.04 2.27
CA ALA A 380 8.03 13.93 1.39
C ALA A 380 6.72 13.71 2.17
N ALA A 381 6.80 13.31 3.43
CA ALA A 381 5.63 13.06 4.27
C ALA A 381 4.68 14.26 4.30
N PRO A 382 3.37 14.13 4.09
CA PRO A 382 2.44 15.25 4.12
C PRO A 382 2.56 16.07 5.41
N LEU A 383 2.87 17.36 5.28
CA LEU A 383 2.99 18.33 6.35
C LEU A 383 1.91 19.39 6.17
N LEU A 384 0.79 19.19 6.85
CA LEU A 384 -0.46 19.89 6.61
C LEU A 384 -0.79 20.86 7.76
N PRO A 385 -1.23 22.09 7.44
CA PRO A 385 -1.62 23.05 8.46
C PRO A 385 -2.92 22.64 9.16
N LYS A 386 -3.08 23.07 10.40
CA LYS A 386 -4.36 23.04 11.12
C LYS A 386 -5.49 23.60 10.25
N GLY A 387 -6.67 22.97 10.30
CA GLY A 387 -7.83 23.35 9.50
C GLY A 387 -7.87 22.73 8.10
N THR A 388 -6.81 22.03 7.66
CA THR A 388 -6.88 21.22 6.43
C THR A 388 -7.94 20.14 6.58
N ILE A 389 -8.73 19.93 5.55
CA ILE A 389 -9.62 18.77 5.46
C ILE A 389 -8.86 17.65 4.76
N VAL A 390 -8.71 16.52 5.44
CA VAL A 390 -8.19 15.30 4.82
C VAL A 390 -9.38 14.48 4.36
N HIS A 391 -9.36 14.09 3.09
CA HIS A 391 -10.42 13.37 2.42
C HIS A 391 -9.91 12.00 1.99
N LEU A 392 -10.60 10.94 2.38
CA LEU A 392 -10.40 9.58 1.87
C LEU A 392 -11.47 9.25 0.84
N ILE A 393 -11.07 8.56 -0.22
CA ILE A 393 -11.94 8.01 -1.25
C ILE A 393 -11.65 6.53 -1.36
N GLY A 394 -12.63 5.68 -1.03
CA GLY A 394 -12.56 4.23 -1.22
C GLY A 394 -13.31 3.82 -2.48
N PHE A 395 -12.73 2.88 -3.22
CA PHE A 395 -13.33 2.32 -4.43
C PHE A 395 -13.59 0.83 -4.22
N LEU A 396 -14.82 0.38 -4.51
CA LEU A 396 -15.25 -0.99 -4.29
C LEU A 396 -15.83 -1.60 -5.56
N ASP A 397 -15.64 -2.90 -5.68
CA ASP A 397 -16.26 -3.76 -6.69
C ASP A 397 -16.86 -4.98 -6.01
N THR A 398 -18.18 -5.03 -5.93
CA THR A 398 -18.93 -6.16 -5.33
C THR A 398 -19.43 -7.16 -6.38
N THR A 399 -18.97 -7.06 -7.62
CA THR A 399 -19.34 -8.02 -8.68
C THR A 399 -18.51 -9.31 -8.57
N SER A 400 -18.95 -10.34 -9.27
CA SER A 400 -18.22 -11.61 -9.40
C SER A 400 -16.89 -11.49 -10.17
N ALA A 401 -16.58 -10.34 -10.77
CA ALA A 401 -15.27 -10.08 -11.36
C ALA A 401 -14.19 -9.85 -10.30
N ASN A 402 -14.57 -9.38 -9.12
CA ASN A 402 -13.69 -9.33 -7.95
C ASN A 402 -13.70 -10.70 -7.25
N THR A 403 -12.62 -11.45 -7.41
CA THR A 403 -12.48 -12.81 -6.89
C THR A 403 -12.44 -12.90 -5.35
N ASN A 404 -12.29 -11.78 -4.65
CA ASN A 404 -12.37 -11.71 -3.20
C ASN A 404 -13.82 -11.66 -2.69
N VAL A 405 -14.79 -11.36 -3.56
CA VAL A 405 -16.21 -11.34 -3.22
C VAL A 405 -16.78 -12.75 -3.30
N VAL A 406 -17.18 -13.30 -2.17
CA VAL A 406 -17.66 -14.69 -2.06
C VAL A 406 -18.95 -14.90 -2.85
N ASP A 407 -19.93 -14.00 -2.69
CA ASP A 407 -21.19 -14.02 -3.43
C ASP A 407 -21.64 -12.59 -3.74
N ALA A 408 -21.56 -12.22 -4.99
CA ALA A 408 -21.91 -10.87 -5.47
C ALA A 408 -23.41 -10.50 -5.25
N ARG A 409 -24.27 -11.47 -5.03
CA ARG A 409 -25.72 -11.24 -4.77
C ARG A 409 -26.00 -10.80 -3.35
N ASN A 410 -25.09 -11.07 -2.42
CA ASN A 410 -25.27 -10.75 -1.02
C ASN A 410 -24.90 -9.32 -0.73
N TRP A 411 -25.79 -8.62 -0.03
CA TRP A 411 -25.46 -7.35 0.60
C TRP A 411 -24.70 -7.59 1.90
N ALA A 412 -23.67 -6.78 2.17
CA ALA A 412 -22.96 -6.79 3.43
C ALA A 412 -22.83 -5.36 3.97
N GLY A 413 -23.17 -5.16 5.23
CA GLY A 413 -22.96 -3.89 5.96
C GLY A 413 -21.52 -3.70 6.41
N GLY A 414 -21.25 -2.60 7.11
CA GLY A 414 -19.99 -2.34 7.79
C GLY A 414 -19.74 -3.33 8.93
N GLY A 415 -18.48 -3.65 9.21
CA GLY A 415 -18.12 -4.54 10.31
C GLY A 415 -16.66 -4.95 10.34
N ARG A 416 -16.27 -5.62 11.43
CA ARG A 416 -14.87 -6.00 11.70
C ARG A 416 -14.41 -7.27 10.97
N ARG A 417 -15.34 -8.13 10.56
CA ARG A 417 -14.99 -9.38 9.85
C ARG A 417 -14.82 -9.10 8.36
N SER A 418 -13.88 -9.78 7.70
CA SER A 418 -13.58 -9.60 6.28
C SER A 418 -14.76 -9.83 5.33
N VAL A 419 -15.80 -10.53 5.78
CA VAL A 419 -17.07 -10.70 5.03
C VAL A 419 -17.99 -9.48 5.09
N ALA A 420 -17.74 -8.56 6.02
CA ALA A 420 -18.39 -7.25 6.08
C ALA A 420 -17.58 -6.22 5.30
N ASN A 421 -18.07 -5.00 5.17
CA ASN A 421 -17.33 -3.91 4.54
C ASN A 421 -16.56 -3.09 5.58
N MET A 422 -15.41 -2.56 5.20
CA MET A 422 -14.62 -1.61 5.98
C MET A 422 -13.96 -0.59 5.04
N PHE A 423 -13.78 0.63 5.56
CA PHE A 423 -13.17 1.72 4.83
C PHE A 423 -12.46 2.64 5.83
N ILE A 424 -11.19 2.39 6.09
CA ILE A 424 -10.39 3.18 7.04
C ILE A 424 -8.95 3.32 6.56
N ASP A 425 -8.27 4.36 7.02
CA ASP A 425 -6.82 4.48 7.00
C ASP A 425 -6.25 4.00 8.33
N LEU A 426 -5.41 2.97 8.31
CA LEU A 426 -4.69 2.45 9.47
C LEU A 426 -3.29 3.02 9.62
N GLY A 427 -2.90 3.93 8.74
CA GLY A 427 -1.66 4.67 8.81
C GLY A 427 -1.55 5.49 10.09
N TYR A 428 -0.48 6.25 10.23
CA TYR A 428 -0.32 7.09 11.40
C TYR A 428 0.28 8.45 11.08
N SER A 429 -0.03 9.39 11.96
CA SER A 429 0.41 10.77 11.86
C SER A 429 0.80 11.31 13.23
N VAL A 430 1.51 12.43 13.23
CA VAL A 430 1.91 13.15 14.42
C VAL A 430 1.39 14.58 14.37
N SER A 431 1.03 15.10 15.56
CA SER A 431 0.63 16.49 15.76
C SER A 431 1.85 17.35 16.08
N LEU A 432 1.86 18.54 15.52
CA LEU A 432 2.89 19.55 15.75
C LEU A 432 2.21 20.82 16.32
N ASN A 433 2.90 21.48 17.25
CA ASN A 433 2.54 22.85 17.60
C ASN A 433 3.06 23.82 16.51
N GLU A 434 2.71 25.10 16.61
CA GLU A 434 3.08 26.12 15.62
C GLU A 434 4.60 26.20 15.42
N GLU A 435 5.38 26.22 16.49
CA GLU A 435 6.85 26.32 16.43
C GLU A 435 7.46 25.10 15.71
N GLN A 436 7.02 23.90 16.07
CA GLN A 436 7.46 22.65 15.45
C GLN A 436 7.09 22.60 13.96
N PHE A 437 5.88 23.06 13.61
CA PHE A 437 5.41 23.10 12.24
C PHE A 437 6.24 24.07 11.39
N GLN A 438 6.52 25.27 11.90
CA GLN A 438 7.37 26.24 11.23
C GLN A 438 8.81 25.73 11.06
N ALA A 439 9.37 25.07 12.06
CA ALA A 439 10.69 24.45 11.99
C ALA A 439 10.77 23.35 10.91
N GLU A 440 9.76 22.48 10.84
CA GLU A 440 9.68 21.45 9.80
C GLU A 440 9.53 22.05 8.39
N MET A 441 8.71 23.08 8.23
CA MET A 441 8.60 23.81 6.95
C MET A 441 9.93 24.44 6.55
N ALA A 442 10.62 25.08 7.48
CA ALA A 442 11.93 25.70 7.21
C ALA A 442 12.97 24.65 6.80
N ARG A 443 12.99 23.49 7.47
CA ARG A 443 13.85 22.34 7.13
C ARG A 443 13.58 21.83 5.71
N ARG A 444 12.31 21.72 5.30
CA ARG A 444 11.94 21.32 3.93
C ARG A 444 12.35 22.36 2.90
N ARG A 445 11.99 23.62 3.12
CA ARG A 445 12.34 24.71 2.21
C ARG A 445 13.84 24.79 1.94
N ALA A 446 14.67 24.54 2.93
CA ALA A 446 16.13 24.53 2.79
C ALA A 446 16.65 23.47 1.79
N LYS A 447 15.87 22.42 1.52
CA LYS A 447 16.18 21.35 0.56
C LYS A 447 15.56 21.54 -0.81
N MET A 448 14.61 22.48 -0.95
CA MET A 448 13.89 22.72 -2.20
C MET A 448 14.65 23.72 -3.08
N ASN A 449 14.61 23.48 -4.41
CA ASN A 449 15.03 24.49 -5.38
C ASN A 449 13.95 25.57 -5.54
N ARG A 450 14.32 26.71 -6.12
CA ARG A 450 13.42 27.87 -6.24
C ARG A 450 12.09 27.61 -6.95
N ASN A 451 12.04 26.62 -7.83
CA ASN A 451 10.86 26.29 -8.64
C ASN A 451 10.23 24.95 -8.22
N ASP A 452 10.71 24.35 -7.15
CA ASP A 452 10.17 23.08 -6.69
C ASP A 452 8.79 23.25 -6.08
N TYR A 453 7.95 22.30 -6.35
CA TYR A 453 6.62 22.17 -5.80
C TYR A 453 6.56 20.89 -4.95
N ASP A 454 6.21 21.05 -3.68
CA ASP A 454 6.03 19.93 -2.75
C ASP A 454 4.54 19.69 -2.51
N ILE A 455 3.98 18.66 -3.13
CA ILE A 455 2.57 18.28 -2.97
C ILE A 455 2.24 18.03 -1.49
N GLY A 456 3.17 17.42 -0.75
CA GLY A 456 2.99 17.11 0.66
C GLY A 456 3.07 18.32 1.60
N CYS A 457 3.52 19.48 1.12
CA CYS A 457 3.65 20.68 1.97
C CYS A 457 3.17 21.93 1.25
N PRO A 458 1.86 22.20 1.23
CA PRO A 458 1.30 23.32 0.48
C PRO A 458 1.84 24.70 0.94
N LEU A 459 2.33 24.81 2.17
CA LEU A 459 2.95 26.04 2.69
C LEU A 459 4.48 26.07 2.56
N CYS A 460 5.12 25.00 2.07
CA CYS A 460 6.58 24.96 1.87
C CYS A 460 7.03 25.54 0.53
N TRP A 461 6.13 25.92 -0.35
CA TRP A 461 6.48 26.39 -1.69
C TRP A 461 7.44 27.56 -1.65
N ALA A 462 8.48 27.48 -2.43
CA ALA A 462 9.50 28.52 -2.49
C ALA A 462 8.99 29.82 -3.15
N THR A 463 8.01 29.69 -4.02
CA THR A 463 7.18 30.77 -4.54
C THR A 463 5.73 30.48 -4.14
N PRO A 464 4.98 31.48 -3.65
CA PRO A 464 3.55 31.30 -3.51
C PRO A 464 3.00 30.84 -4.87
N PRO A 465 1.98 29.95 -4.89
CA PRO A 465 1.32 29.61 -6.14
C PRO A 465 0.99 30.90 -6.88
N PRO A 466 1.06 30.93 -8.22
CA PRO A 466 0.65 32.10 -8.96
C PRO A 466 -0.73 32.44 -8.44
N THR A 467 -0.83 33.56 -7.72
CA THR A 467 -2.12 34.10 -7.31
C THR A 467 -2.95 34.11 -8.56
N SER A 468 -4.04 33.35 -8.57
CA SER A 468 -5.03 33.39 -9.64
C SER A 468 -5.14 34.86 -10.03
N ALA A 469 -4.84 35.16 -11.28
CA ALA A 469 -4.59 36.51 -11.82
C ALA A 469 -5.46 37.54 -11.08
N ALA A 470 -4.81 38.56 -10.52
CA ALA A 470 -5.55 39.66 -9.92
C ALA A 470 -6.68 40.01 -10.86
N PRO A 471 -7.92 40.23 -10.37
CA PRO A 471 -9.02 40.60 -11.23
C PRO A 471 -8.54 41.81 -12.04
N ALA A 472 -8.58 41.70 -13.36
CA ALA A 472 -8.16 42.73 -14.29
C ALA A 472 -8.74 44.04 -13.80
N ALA A 473 -7.86 44.98 -13.44
CA ALA A 473 -8.23 46.29 -12.98
C ALA A 473 -9.31 46.86 -13.90
N GLY A 474 -10.43 47.22 -13.31
CA GLY A 474 -11.65 47.55 -14.01
C GLY A 474 -11.43 48.46 -15.20
N ARG A 475 -11.98 48.08 -16.34
CA ARG A 475 -12.31 49.02 -17.36
C ARG A 475 -13.33 49.99 -16.76
N GLN A 476 -12.88 51.18 -16.44
CA GLN A 476 -13.78 52.31 -16.24
C GLN A 476 -14.58 52.45 -17.55
N GLN A 477 -15.84 52.18 -17.46
CA GLN A 477 -16.78 52.60 -18.49
C GLN A 477 -16.87 54.15 -18.45
N GLN A 478 -16.50 54.77 -19.54
CA GLN A 478 -16.92 56.14 -19.86
C GLN A 478 -18.32 56.06 -20.46
#